data_f6b915b6245ad1baf4b65362deb9a967
#
_entry.id   f6b915b6245ad1baf4b65362deb9a967
#
_cell.length_a   1.000
_cell.length_b   1.000
_cell.length_c   1.000
_cell.angle_alpha   90.00
_cell.angle_beta   90.00
_cell.angle_gamma   90.00
#
_symmetry.space_group_name_H-M   'P 1'
#
loop_
_entity.id
_entity.type
_entity.pdbx_description
1 polymer ?
#
loop_
_entity_poly.entity_id
_entity_poly.type
_entity_poly.pdbx_seq_one_letter_code
_entity_poly.pdbx_strand_id
1 'polypeptide(L)'
;MKAKKKYTEADLFFYIRKEKKLLVYITISGILYNVGMGAGPWFEGQLAQALADILQGNRTAMFMVRLAIVYAVVIFIVQLCRYWKRLYVRRFANDMNRDMKAVLYRSLLQQETSDHPDEGTGQLLTKAVADVDACVEGVRKFVTEIFDTGVAMAVYIVMLVGYDWRLALLSLLFPPLAYFLAAKLRTVVTRASAAAKESEGTLNGHTLDRLTNAVTYRVYGQETNQNARYEEALNDYEKKSAVANILSTSMEPLYYSVSMFSVIFILYFGAKNVMGTGWSPWNIASFTTFLACFTKLAKKSSTAAKLFNSVQKAQVSWVRIHPLMKPTQLPEPGIPTDSADLKVSHVTFHYPDGPVLLSDVSFTAHPGQIIGVTGTVASGKSTLGRLFLEESPYEGSITFDGVELRTLKEDASKFVIGYMGHDPQLFSATIEENIRLGKEGPLDEVLSDVCMDEDLKTFQNGLQTRLGTGGVRLSGGQQSRVALARALFHDSPVLVLDDPLSAVDPKTEETVFRNLRNHCRGRIILLISHRLSLFPKMDQVLFVKDGRVEVSTHERLMEQEPQYRHLVEMQSKGGDLDA
;
A
#
# COMPACT_ATOMS: atom_id res chain seq x y z
N MET A 1 -36.61 10.96 11.39
CA MET A 1 -35.91 10.63 10.16
C MET A 1 -34.42 10.40 10.49
N LYS A 2 -33.94 9.16 10.50
CA LYS A 2 -32.50 8.87 10.72
C LYS A 2 -31.74 9.33 9.50
N ALA A 3 -30.80 10.28 9.66
CA ALA A 3 -29.90 10.72 8.61
C ALA A 3 -29.20 9.49 8.03
N LYS A 4 -29.32 9.26 6.71
CA LYS A 4 -28.58 8.22 6.00
C LYS A 4 -27.09 8.55 6.17
N LYS A 5 -26.36 7.73 6.92
CA LYS A 5 -24.90 7.81 7.00
C LYS A 5 -24.34 7.79 5.57
N LYS A 6 -23.78 8.90 5.14
CA LYS A 6 -23.10 9.01 3.84
C LYS A 6 -21.75 8.33 4.03
N TYR A 7 -21.59 7.13 3.49
CA TYR A 7 -20.30 6.44 3.52
C TYR A 7 -19.31 7.19 2.63
N THR A 8 -18.13 7.44 3.14
CA THR A 8 -17.04 8.12 2.45
C THR A 8 -16.07 7.11 1.82
N GLU A 9 -15.16 7.55 0.97
CA GLU A 9 -14.11 6.71 0.35
C GLU A 9 -13.19 6.05 1.40
N ALA A 10 -13.17 6.56 2.63
CA ALA A 10 -12.49 5.95 3.76
C ALA A 10 -13.24 4.75 4.38
N ASP A 11 -14.48 4.48 3.98
CA ASP A 11 -15.27 3.39 4.54
C ASP A 11 -15.22 2.13 3.66
N LEU A 12 -14.91 0.97 4.21
CA LEU A 12 -14.93 -0.32 3.49
C LEU A 12 -16.31 -0.60 2.85
N PHE A 13 -17.39 -0.23 3.54
CA PHE A 13 -18.76 -0.39 3.03
C PHE A 13 -19.07 0.46 1.81
N PHE A 14 -18.34 1.55 1.58
CA PHE A 14 -18.47 2.36 0.36
C PHE A 14 -18.18 1.52 -0.88
N TYR A 15 -17.06 0.81 -0.90
CA TYR A 15 -16.64 -0.04 -2.01
C TYR A 15 -17.60 -1.21 -2.24
N ILE A 16 -18.07 -1.83 -1.16
CA ILE A 16 -19.07 -2.91 -1.25
C ILE A 16 -20.38 -2.40 -1.85
N ARG A 17 -20.84 -1.22 -1.45
CA ARG A 17 -22.08 -0.63 -1.98
C ARG A 17 -21.98 -0.09 -3.39
N LYS A 18 -20.82 0.33 -3.82
CA LYS A 18 -20.57 0.80 -5.18
C LYS A 18 -20.93 -0.31 -6.19
N GLU A 19 -20.62 -1.54 -5.87
CA GLU A 19 -20.80 -2.71 -6.73
C GLU A 19 -22.11 -3.50 -6.46
N LYS A 20 -23.21 -2.81 -6.10
CA LYS A 20 -24.52 -3.46 -5.77
C LYS A 20 -25.04 -4.38 -6.88
N LYS A 21 -24.85 -4.04 -8.17
CA LYS A 21 -25.29 -4.87 -9.28
C LYS A 21 -24.60 -6.24 -9.28
N LEU A 22 -23.28 -6.24 -9.07
CA LEU A 22 -22.50 -7.49 -8.97
C LEU A 22 -22.93 -8.30 -7.75
N LEU A 23 -23.20 -7.66 -6.61
CA LEU A 23 -23.69 -8.34 -5.41
C LEU A 23 -25.03 -9.02 -5.65
N VAL A 24 -25.95 -8.41 -6.38
CA VAL A 24 -27.23 -9.04 -6.75
C VAL A 24 -27.00 -10.29 -7.62
N TYR A 25 -26.15 -10.21 -8.64
CA TYR A 25 -25.81 -11.38 -9.48
C TYR A 25 -25.12 -12.49 -8.68
N ILE A 26 -24.21 -12.14 -7.77
CA ILE A 26 -23.56 -13.09 -6.86
C ILE A 26 -24.60 -13.76 -5.96
N THR A 27 -25.55 -13.01 -5.43
CA THR A 27 -26.59 -13.52 -4.54
C THR A 27 -27.50 -14.49 -5.27
N ILE A 28 -28.02 -14.13 -6.42
CA ILE A 28 -28.91 -14.99 -7.22
C ILE A 28 -28.18 -16.27 -7.63
N SER A 29 -27.02 -16.14 -8.26
CA SER A 29 -26.24 -17.31 -8.72
C SER A 29 -25.72 -18.15 -7.56
N GLY A 30 -25.40 -17.54 -6.41
CA GLY A 30 -24.96 -18.22 -5.20
C GLY A 30 -26.07 -19.03 -4.55
N ILE A 31 -27.29 -18.50 -4.45
CA ILE A 31 -28.46 -19.23 -3.95
C ILE A 31 -28.80 -20.38 -4.88
N LEU A 32 -28.93 -20.12 -6.20
CA LEU A 32 -29.24 -21.16 -7.18
C LEU A 32 -28.24 -22.31 -7.15
N TYR A 33 -26.95 -22.00 -7.09
CA TYR A 33 -25.89 -23.01 -6.97
C TYR A 33 -26.03 -23.84 -5.69
N ASN A 34 -26.16 -23.20 -4.53
CA ASN A 34 -26.12 -23.91 -3.26
C ASN A 34 -27.42 -24.68 -2.96
N VAL A 35 -28.57 -24.14 -3.39
CA VAL A 35 -29.85 -24.88 -3.36
C VAL A 35 -29.76 -26.09 -4.30
N GLY A 36 -29.24 -25.87 -5.51
CA GLY A 36 -29.04 -26.94 -6.48
C GLY A 36 -28.08 -28.05 -6.01
N MET A 37 -27.11 -27.72 -5.17
CA MET A 37 -26.22 -28.72 -4.55
C MET A 37 -26.96 -29.70 -3.63
N GLY A 38 -28.12 -29.31 -3.07
CA GLY A 38 -29.00 -30.21 -2.32
C GLY A 38 -29.61 -31.31 -3.20
N ALA A 39 -29.70 -31.13 -4.50
CA ALA A 39 -30.17 -32.17 -5.43
C ALA A 39 -29.24 -33.42 -5.43
N GLY A 40 -27.92 -33.24 -5.21
CA GLY A 40 -26.96 -34.33 -5.21
C GLY A 40 -27.35 -35.47 -4.24
N PRO A 41 -27.45 -35.23 -2.92
CA PRO A 41 -27.92 -36.20 -1.95
C PRO A 41 -29.27 -36.84 -2.31
N TRP A 42 -30.20 -36.03 -2.84
CA TRP A 42 -31.50 -36.54 -3.25
C TRP A 42 -31.39 -37.54 -4.40
N PHE A 43 -30.65 -37.24 -5.45
CA PHE A 43 -30.40 -38.18 -6.54
C PHE A 43 -29.62 -39.42 -6.12
N GLU A 44 -28.63 -39.26 -5.23
CA GLU A 44 -27.88 -40.38 -4.66
C GLU A 44 -28.83 -41.37 -3.95
N GLY A 45 -29.79 -40.83 -3.19
CA GLY A 45 -30.83 -41.63 -2.56
C GLY A 45 -31.77 -42.31 -3.54
N GLN A 46 -32.26 -41.58 -4.56
CA GLN A 46 -33.16 -42.16 -5.59
C GLN A 46 -32.46 -43.27 -6.41
N LEU A 47 -31.18 -43.09 -6.72
CA LEU A 47 -30.40 -44.13 -7.42
C LEU A 47 -30.19 -45.38 -6.55
N ALA A 48 -29.95 -45.20 -5.24
CA ALA A 48 -29.86 -46.34 -4.30
C ALA A 48 -31.18 -47.12 -4.22
N GLN A 49 -32.33 -46.42 -4.16
CA GLN A 49 -33.66 -47.07 -4.20
C GLN A 49 -33.92 -47.75 -5.53
N ALA A 50 -33.59 -47.11 -6.66
CA ALA A 50 -33.75 -47.70 -7.98
C ALA A 50 -32.94 -49.01 -8.12
N LEU A 51 -31.72 -49.06 -7.57
CA LEU A 51 -30.91 -50.26 -7.56
C LEU A 51 -31.58 -51.39 -6.73
N ALA A 52 -32.09 -51.07 -5.53
CA ALA A 52 -32.81 -52.03 -4.70
C ALA A 52 -34.09 -52.57 -5.41
N ASP A 53 -34.85 -51.68 -6.07
CA ASP A 53 -36.04 -52.07 -6.83
C ASP A 53 -35.72 -52.98 -8.04
N ILE A 54 -34.56 -52.75 -8.71
CA ILE A 54 -34.07 -53.60 -9.79
C ILE A 54 -33.70 -55.01 -9.28
N LEU A 55 -32.98 -55.04 -8.13
CA LEU A 55 -32.61 -56.32 -7.52
C LEU A 55 -33.82 -57.15 -7.07
N GLN A 56 -34.92 -56.49 -6.72
CA GLN A 56 -36.20 -57.12 -6.39
C GLN A 56 -37.10 -57.43 -7.64
N GLY A 57 -36.64 -57.09 -8.83
CA GLY A 57 -37.40 -57.31 -10.06
C GLY A 57 -38.53 -56.29 -10.30
N ASN A 58 -38.66 -55.25 -9.47
CA ASN A 58 -39.74 -54.26 -9.51
C ASN A 58 -39.54 -53.18 -10.58
N ARG A 59 -38.29 -52.96 -11.06
CA ARG A 59 -37.94 -51.96 -12.06
C ARG A 59 -36.89 -52.45 -13.05
N THR A 60 -36.85 -51.81 -14.20
CA THR A 60 -35.87 -52.09 -15.26
C THR A 60 -34.61 -51.24 -15.10
N ALA A 61 -33.43 -51.78 -15.51
CA ALA A 61 -32.18 -51.05 -15.51
C ALA A 61 -32.24 -49.71 -16.29
N MET A 62 -33.07 -49.63 -17.33
CA MET A 62 -33.28 -48.43 -18.15
C MET A 62 -33.84 -47.27 -17.31
N PHE A 63 -34.62 -47.50 -16.27
CA PHE A 63 -35.09 -46.44 -15.35
C PHE A 63 -33.93 -45.79 -14.62
N MET A 64 -32.99 -46.58 -14.10
CA MET A 64 -31.80 -46.07 -13.41
C MET A 64 -30.90 -45.23 -14.36
N VAL A 65 -30.73 -45.68 -15.61
CA VAL A 65 -29.97 -44.95 -16.63
C VAL A 65 -30.62 -43.57 -16.92
N ARG A 66 -31.96 -43.54 -17.11
CA ARG A 66 -32.67 -42.27 -17.29
C ARG A 66 -32.51 -41.33 -16.11
N LEU A 67 -32.62 -41.82 -14.89
CA LEU A 67 -32.44 -41.04 -13.67
C LEU A 67 -31.00 -40.48 -13.55
N ALA A 68 -30.00 -41.30 -13.93
CA ALA A 68 -28.61 -40.87 -13.96
C ALA A 68 -28.35 -39.75 -15.00
N ILE A 69 -28.98 -39.83 -16.17
CA ILE A 69 -28.91 -38.78 -17.21
C ILE A 69 -29.53 -37.48 -16.67
N VAL A 70 -30.71 -37.52 -16.06
CA VAL A 70 -31.36 -36.36 -15.46
C VAL A 70 -30.47 -35.76 -14.37
N TYR A 71 -29.89 -36.60 -13.52
CA TYR A 71 -28.93 -36.16 -12.48
C TYR A 71 -27.72 -35.42 -13.09
N ALA A 72 -27.12 -36.00 -14.14
CA ALA A 72 -25.99 -35.36 -14.83
C ALA A 72 -26.33 -33.98 -15.40
N VAL A 73 -27.54 -33.86 -16.03
CA VAL A 73 -28.02 -32.57 -16.57
C VAL A 73 -28.26 -31.55 -15.45
N VAL A 74 -28.91 -31.96 -14.35
CA VAL A 74 -29.13 -31.06 -13.20
C VAL A 74 -27.81 -30.58 -12.60
N ILE A 75 -26.86 -31.48 -12.38
CA ILE A 75 -25.54 -31.10 -11.86
C ILE A 75 -24.79 -30.19 -12.83
N PHE A 76 -24.91 -30.42 -14.14
CA PHE A 76 -24.29 -29.54 -15.13
C PHE A 76 -24.85 -28.11 -15.01
N ILE A 77 -26.18 -27.94 -14.91
CA ILE A 77 -26.82 -26.63 -14.72
C ILE A 77 -26.33 -25.97 -13.39
N VAL A 78 -26.27 -26.76 -12.31
CA VAL A 78 -25.77 -26.27 -11.02
C VAL A 78 -24.30 -25.79 -11.12
N GLN A 79 -23.46 -26.53 -11.87
CA GLN A 79 -22.06 -26.11 -12.09
C GLN A 79 -21.95 -24.85 -12.97
N LEU A 80 -22.87 -24.63 -13.93
CA LEU A 80 -22.97 -23.37 -14.65
C LEU A 80 -23.29 -22.19 -13.70
N CYS A 81 -24.23 -22.37 -12.76
CA CYS A 81 -24.51 -21.36 -11.74
C CYS A 81 -23.27 -21.07 -10.87
N ARG A 82 -22.50 -22.12 -10.54
CA ARG A 82 -21.21 -21.97 -9.82
C ARG A 82 -20.20 -21.16 -10.62
N TYR A 83 -20.08 -21.45 -11.92
CA TYR A 83 -19.19 -20.72 -12.82
C TYR A 83 -19.53 -19.21 -12.82
N TRP A 84 -20.82 -18.86 -13.05
CA TRP A 84 -21.28 -17.48 -13.03
C TRP A 84 -21.03 -16.80 -11.68
N LYS A 85 -21.35 -17.48 -10.57
CA LYS A 85 -21.06 -16.97 -9.23
C LYS A 85 -19.57 -16.64 -9.06
N ARG A 86 -18.67 -17.55 -9.43
CA ARG A 86 -17.22 -17.35 -9.33
C ARG A 86 -16.73 -16.20 -10.18
N LEU A 87 -17.26 -16.06 -11.39
CA LEU A 87 -16.94 -14.97 -12.30
C LEU A 87 -17.29 -13.61 -11.66
N TYR A 88 -18.53 -13.47 -11.18
CA TYR A 88 -18.98 -12.22 -10.58
C TYR A 88 -18.26 -11.90 -9.25
N VAL A 89 -17.97 -12.89 -8.44
CA VAL A 89 -17.18 -12.69 -7.21
C VAL A 89 -15.76 -12.21 -7.53
N ARG A 90 -15.12 -12.76 -8.55
CA ARG A 90 -13.80 -12.32 -9.01
C ARG A 90 -13.84 -10.89 -9.54
N ARG A 91 -14.84 -10.58 -10.38
CA ARG A 91 -15.02 -9.23 -10.92
C ARG A 91 -15.24 -8.22 -9.79
N PHE A 92 -16.13 -8.52 -8.86
CA PHE A 92 -16.35 -7.69 -7.66
C PHE A 92 -15.06 -7.42 -6.88
N ALA A 93 -14.26 -8.45 -6.65
CA ALA A 93 -12.99 -8.30 -5.94
C ALA A 93 -11.97 -7.45 -6.72
N ASN A 94 -11.88 -7.65 -8.04
CA ASN A 94 -10.96 -6.88 -8.89
C ASN A 94 -11.34 -5.39 -8.96
N ASP A 95 -12.64 -5.10 -9.11
CA ASP A 95 -13.14 -3.71 -9.17
C ASP A 95 -12.91 -3.01 -7.82
N MET A 96 -13.19 -3.69 -6.71
CA MET A 96 -12.89 -3.20 -5.37
C MET A 96 -11.39 -2.96 -5.15
N ASN A 97 -10.53 -3.89 -5.59
CA ASN A 97 -9.07 -3.78 -5.49
C ASN A 97 -8.54 -2.55 -6.24
N ARG A 98 -8.98 -2.41 -7.50
CA ARG A 98 -8.61 -1.24 -8.31
C ARG A 98 -8.99 0.07 -7.63
N ASP A 99 -10.23 0.17 -7.14
CA ASP A 99 -10.74 1.39 -6.55
C ASP A 99 -10.02 1.73 -5.23
N MET A 100 -9.80 0.74 -4.36
CA MET A 100 -9.06 0.92 -3.12
C MET A 100 -7.61 1.34 -3.36
N LYS A 101 -6.92 0.69 -4.31
CA LYS A 101 -5.54 1.07 -4.70
C LYS A 101 -5.49 2.48 -5.27
N ALA A 102 -6.45 2.87 -6.10
CA ALA A 102 -6.51 4.21 -6.68
C ALA A 102 -6.72 5.31 -5.62
N VAL A 103 -7.60 5.07 -4.63
CA VAL A 103 -7.83 6.01 -3.53
C VAL A 103 -6.60 6.10 -2.63
N LEU A 104 -6.04 4.95 -2.23
CA LEU A 104 -4.87 4.91 -1.37
C LEU A 104 -3.64 5.56 -2.04
N TYR A 105 -3.38 5.24 -3.32
CA TYR A 105 -2.29 5.86 -4.07
C TYR A 105 -2.43 7.38 -4.15
N ARG A 106 -3.64 7.86 -4.46
CA ARG A 106 -3.95 9.29 -4.50
C ARG A 106 -3.73 9.95 -3.14
N SER A 107 -4.20 9.31 -2.07
CA SER A 107 -4.02 9.79 -0.72
C SER A 107 -2.55 9.85 -0.30
N LEU A 108 -1.77 8.79 -0.59
CA LEU A 108 -0.33 8.75 -0.27
C LEU A 108 0.47 9.84 -0.98
N LEU A 109 0.09 10.22 -2.22
CA LEU A 109 0.74 11.32 -2.94
C LEU A 109 0.45 12.70 -2.36
N GLN A 110 -0.60 12.82 -1.55
CA GLN A 110 -1.04 14.09 -0.96
C GLN A 110 -0.74 14.19 0.53
N GLN A 111 -0.28 13.11 1.16
CA GLN A 111 0.14 13.16 2.55
C GLN A 111 1.49 13.84 2.67
N GLU A 112 1.64 14.66 3.70
CA GLU A 112 2.91 15.26 4.04
C GLU A 112 3.91 14.21 4.52
N THR A 113 5.19 14.42 4.24
CA THR A 113 6.28 13.53 4.69
C THR A 113 6.33 13.44 6.22
N SER A 114 5.86 14.49 6.91
CA SER A 114 5.77 14.58 8.37
C SER A 114 4.70 13.65 8.99
N ASP A 115 3.68 13.26 8.23
CA ASP A 115 2.59 12.40 8.74
C ASP A 115 3.05 10.98 9.10
N HIS A 116 4.19 10.53 8.55
CA HIS A 116 4.71 9.17 8.74
C HIS A 116 6.24 9.14 8.88
N PRO A 117 6.82 9.81 9.89
CA PRO A 117 8.27 9.95 10.04
C PRO A 117 8.99 8.61 10.24
N ASP A 118 8.30 7.61 10.80
CA ASP A 118 8.86 6.29 11.11
C ASP A 118 8.64 5.25 10.00
N GLU A 119 7.89 5.58 8.93
CA GLU A 119 7.53 4.64 7.89
C GLU A 119 8.36 4.84 6.63
N GLY A 120 9.31 3.95 6.39
CA GLY A 120 10.07 3.95 5.14
C GLY A 120 9.20 3.63 3.90
N THR A 121 9.61 4.12 2.72
CA THR A 121 8.93 3.92 1.43
C THR A 121 8.52 2.46 1.17
N GLY A 122 9.34 1.49 1.60
CA GLY A 122 9.04 0.06 1.47
C GLY A 122 7.83 -0.39 2.30
N GLN A 123 7.61 0.20 3.48
CA GLN A 123 6.44 -0.11 4.32
C GLN A 123 5.18 0.49 3.72
N LEU A 124 5.23 1.73 3.23
CA LEU A 124 4.12 2.38 2.53
C LEU A 124 3.73 1.60 1.27
N LEU A 125 4.71 1.14 0.49
CA LEU A 125 4.47 0.29 -0.68
C LEU A 125 3.80 -1.04 -0.28
N THR A 126 4.24 -1.67 0.81
CA THR A 126 3.61 -2.90 1.34
C THR A 126 2.16 -2.65 1.72
N LYS A 127 1.84 -1.54 2.39
CA LYS A 127 0.46 -1.15 2.71
C LYS A 127 -0.36 -0.90 1.44
N ALA A 128 0.19 -0.18 0.47
CA ALA A 128 -0.48 0.17 -0.77
C ALA A 128 -0.81 -1.05 -1.66
N VAL A 129 0.02 -2.07 -1.63
CA VAL A 129 -0.14 -3.26 -2.49
C VAL A 129 -0.61 -4.47 -1.70
N ALA A 130 0.20 -4.98 -0.78
CA ALA A 130 -0.05 -6.26 -0.12
C ALA A 130 -1.21 -6.21 0.88
N ASP A 131 -1.34 -5.13 1.67
CA ASP A 131 -2.43 -5.00 2.64
C ASP A 131 -3.78 -4.75 1.97
N VAL A 132 -3.82 -3.99 0.86
CA VAL A 132 -5.04 -3.84 0.06
C VAL A 132 -5.46 -5.18 -0.52
N ASP A 133 -4.52 -5.94 -1.11
CA ASP A 133 -4.79 -7.27 -1.67
C ASP A 133 -5.31 -8.24 -0.59
N ALA A 134 -4.71 -8.23 0.60
CA ALA A 134 -5.14 -9.07 1.72
C ALA A 134 -6.54 -8.68 2.24
N CYS A 135 -6.86 -7.39 2.31
CA CYS A 135 -8.17 -6.88 2.69
C CYS A 135 -9.24 -7.32 1.70
N VAL A 136 -9.03 -7.07 0.40
CA VAL A 136 -9.96 -7.43 -0.67
C VAL A 136 -10.14 -8.95 -0.78
N GLU A 137 -9.05 -9.72 -0.66
CA GLU A 137 -9.12 -11.19 -0.67
C GLU A 137 -9.95 -11.73 0.51
N GLY A 138 -9.83 -11.10 1.69
CA GLY A 138 -10.67 -11.45 2.84
C GLY A 138 -12.15 -11.14 2.62
N VAL A 139 -12.49 -10.00 2.06
CA VAL A 139 -13.87 -9.65 1.67
C VAL A 139 -14.39 -10.63 0.60
N ARG A 140 -13.59 -10.93 -0.41
CA ARG A 140 -13.92 -11.91 -1.45
C ARG A 140 -14.22 -13.30 -0.87
N LYS A 141 -13.37 -13.78 0.05
CA LYS A 141 -13.57 -15.06 0.73
C LYS A 141 -14.83 -15.03 1.59
N PHE A 142 -15.06 -13.95 2.32
CA PHE A 142 -16.27 -13.78 3.12
C PHE A 142 -17.53 -13.89 2.27
N VAL A 143 -17.60 -13.12 1.16
CA VAL A 143 -18.73 -13.16 0.22
C VAL A 143 -18.90 -14.56 -0.38
N THR A 144 -17.81 -15.23 -0.74
CA THR A 144 -17.87 -16.60 -1.27
C THR A 144 -18.43 -17.59 -0.24
N GLU A 145 -17.92 -17.53 0.98
CA GLU A 145 -18.25 -18.52 2.02
C GLU A 145 -19.64 -18.32 2.66
N ILE A 146 -20.19 -17.10 2.64
CA ILE A 146 -21.60 -16.90 3.03
C ILE A 146 -22.51 -17.82 2.22
N PHE A 147 -22.25 -17.98 0.92
CA PHE A 147 -23.02 -18.87 0.06
C PHE A 147 -22.53 -20.31 0.16
N ASP A 148 -21.24 -20.59 -0.05
CA ASP A 148 -20.70 -21.93 -0.18
C ASP A 148 -20.72 -22.73 1.13
N THR A 149 -20.73 -22.03 2.26
CA THR A 149 -20.83 -22.65 3.57
C THR A 149 -22.18 -22.30 4.22
N GLY A 150 -22.53 -21.01 4.33
CA GLY A 150 -23.74 -20.58 5.04
C GLY A 150 -25.05 -21.08 4.39
N VAL A 151 -25.27 -20.74 3.12
CA VAL A 151 -26.49 -21.16 2.39
C VAL A 151 -26.51 -22.68 2.21
N ALA A 152 -25.36 -23.30 1.87
CA ALA A 152 -25.29 -24.75 1.71
C ALA A 152 -25.62 -25.51 3.02
N MET A 153 -25.09 -25.06 4.16
CA MET A 153 -25.43 -25.63 5.47
C MET A 153 -26.93 -25.47 5.78
N ALA A 154 -27.50 -24.30 5.53
CA ALA A 154 -28.94 -24.07 5.71
C ALA A 154 -29.78 -25.03 4.87
N VAL A 155 -29.43 -25.24 3.60
CA VAL A 155 -30.12 -26.20 2.71
C VAL A 155 -30.04 -27.62 3.26
N TYR A 156 -28.85 -28.08 3.67
CA TYR A 156 -28.71 -29.43 4.22
C TYR A 156 -29.46 -29.60 5.57
N ILE A 157 -29.45 -28.59 6.45
CA ILE A 157 -30.21 -28.63 7.70
C ILE A 157 -31.71 -28.68 7.40
N VAL A 158 -32.24 -27.88 6.49
CA VAL A 158 -33.66 -27.92 6.08
C VAL A 158 -34.03 -29.30 5.54
N MET A 159 -33.17 -29.89 4.70
CA MET A 159 -33.41 -31.25 4.18
C MET A 159 -33.41 -32.28 5.32
N LEU A 160 -32.44 -32.27 6.22
CA LEU A 160 -32.39 -33.19 7.36
C LEU A 160 -33.63 -33.08 8.23
N VAL A 161 -34.06 -31.88 8.59
CA VAL A 161 -35.28 -31.64 9.39
C VAL A 161 -36.53 -32.09 8.65
N GLY A 162 -36.59 -31.93 7.34
CA GLY A 162 -37.71 -32.34 6.50
C GLY A 162 -37.87 -33.87 6.42
N TYR A 163 -36.78 -34.64 6.52
CA TYR A 163 -36.83 -36.11 6.56
C TYR A 163 -37.21 -36.64 7.97
N ASP A 164 -36.55 -36.19 9.02
CA ASP A 164 -36.82 -36.54 10.41
C ASP A 164 -36.18 -35.52 11.35
N TRP A 165 -36.98 -34.62 11.94
CA TRP A 165 -36.47 -33.58 12.81
C TRP A 165 -35.82 -34.09 14.11
N ARG A 166 -36.26 -35.28 14.60
CA ARG A 166 -35.72 -35.88 15.82
C ARG A 166 -34.31 -36.42 15.57
N LEU A 167 -34.15 -37.15 14.47
CA LEU A 167 -32.86 -37.67 14.07
C LEU A 167 -31.91 -36.54 13.60
N ALA A 168 -32.47 -35.48 12.98
CA ALA A 168 -31.70 -34.30 12.64
C ALA A 168 -31.09 -33.61 13.88
N LEU A 169 -31.91 -33.40 14.94
CA LEU A 169 -31.44 -32.86 16.22
C LEU A 169 -30.35 -33.71 16.85
N LEU A 170 -30.54 -35.05 16.86
CA LEU A 170 -29.58 -35.98 17.43
C LEU A 170 -28.26 -36.00 16.63
N SER A 171 -28.34 -35.93 15.30
CA SER A 171 -27.18 -35.87 14.43
C SER A 171 -26.40 -34.57 14.54
N LEU A 172 -27.05 -33.46 14.88
CA LEU A 172 -26.42 -32.16 15.07
C LEU A 172 -25.76 -31.99 16.45
N LEU A 173 -25.71 -33.03 17.30
CA LEU A 173 -25.09 -32.93 18.63
C LEU A 173 -23.56 -32.84 18.57
N PHE A 174 -22.89 -33.62 17.71
CA PHE A 174 -21.44 -33.68 17.65
C PHE A 174 -20.77 -32.53 16.87
N PRO A 175 -21.33 -31.91 15.80
CA PRO A 175 -20.74 -30.79 15.14
C PRO A 175 -20.44 -29.56 16.03
N PRO A 176 -21.32 -29.11 16.94
CA PRO A 176 -21.01 -28.08 17.93
C PRO A 176 -19.93 -28.49 18.92
N LEU A 177 -19.93 -29.77 19.37
CA LEU A 177 -18.89 -30.31 20.25
C LEU A 177 -17.53 -30.30 19.56
N ALA A 178 -17.47 -30.71 18.31
CA ALA A 178 -16.27 -30.60 17.47
C ALA A 178 -15.76 -29.17 17.34
N TYR A 179 -16.68 -28.20 17.17
CA TYR A 179 -16.33 -26.79 17.12
C TYR A 179 -15.75 -26.27 18.44
N PHE A 180 -16.35 -26.65 19.58
CA PHE A 180 -15.84 -26.33 20.91
C PHE A 180 -14.43 -26.87 21.15
N LEU A 181 -14.18 -28.13 20.78
CA LEU A 181 -12.85 -28.75 20.86
C LEU A 181 -11.83 -28.03 19.97
N ALA A 182 -12.22 -27.74 18.73
CA ALA A 182 -11.40 -26.98 17.80
C ALA A 182 -11.09 -25.55 18.31
N ALA A 183 -12.05 -24.90 18.95
CA ALA A 183 -11.86 -23.57 19.54
C ALA A 183 -10.81 -23.56 20.66
N LYS A 184 -10.75 -24.61 21.49
CA LYS A 184 -9.69 -24.78 22.50
C LYS A 184 -8.30 -24.96 21.88
N LEU A 185 -8.21 -25.73 20.79
CA LEU A 185 -6.93 -25.96 20.10
C LEU A 185 -6.47 -24.76 19.30
N ARG A 186 -7.37 -23.86 18.95
CA ARG A 186 -7.08 -22.63 18.18
C ARG A 186 -5.98 -21.78 18.83
N THR A 187 -5.94 -21.68 20.15
CA THR A 187 -4.91 -20.90 20.87
C THR A 187 -3.51 -21.49 20.64
N VAL A 188 -3.40 -22.82 20.60
CA VAL A 188 -2.13 -23.51 20.34
C VAL A 188 -1.69 -23.27 18.89
N VAL A 189 -2.62 -23.42 17.94
CA VAL A 189 -2.36 -23.14 16.51
C VAL A 189 -1.94 -21.68 16.30
N THR A 190 -2.62 -20.72 16.95
CA THR A 190 -2.30 -19.30 16.82
C THR A 190 -0.91 -18.98 17.37
N ARG A 191 -0.53 -19.55 18.52
CA ARG A 191 0.82 -19.38 19.09
C ARG A 191 1.89 -19.96 18.19
N ALA A 192 1.70 -21.17 17.68
CA ALA A 192 2.65 -21.80 16.75
C ALA A 192 2.79 -20.98 15.45
N SER A 193 1.67 -20.48 14.90
CA SER A 193 1.68 -19.62 13.70
C SER A 193 2.36 -18.27 13.95
N ALA A 194 2.20 -17.70 15.14
CA ALA A 194 2.89 -16.45 15.51
C ALA A 194 4.40 -16.66 15.61
N ALA A 195 4.84 -17.74 16.27
CA ALA A 195 6.26 -18.08 16.37
C ALA A 195 6.91 -18.38 15.00
N ALA A 196 6.18 -19.05 14.10
CA ALA A 196 6.65 -19.28 12.74
C ALA A 196 6.79 -17.96 11.96
N LYS A 197 5.82 -17.03 12.11
CA LYS A 197 5.85 -15.73 11.44
C LYS A 197 6.96 -14.81 11.96
N GLU A 198 7.27 -14.88 13.25
CA GLU A 198 8.39 -14.15 13.85
C GLU A 198 9.73 -14.64 13.27
N SER A 199 9.90 -15.98 13.21
CA SER A 199 11.09 -16.59 12.63
C SER A 199 11.22 -16.32 11.13
N GLU A 200 10.10 -16.25 10.37
CA GLU A 200 10.06 -15.80 8.97
C GLU A 200 10.58 -14.35 8.84
N GLY A 201 10.16 -13.47 9.74
CA GLY A 201 10.65 -12.08 9.78
C GLY A 201 12.15 -11.99 9.99
N THR A 202 12.71 -12.78 10.90
CA THR A 202 14.16 -12.88 11.15
C THR A 202 14.91 -13.38 9.93
N LEU A 203 14.42 -14.45 9.29
CA LEU A 203 15.01 -14.99 8.06
C LEU A 203 15.00 -13.98 6.91
N ASN A 204 13.89 -13.26 6.74
CA ASN A 204 13.76 -12.21 5.73
C ASN A 204 14.74 -11.05 6.00
N GLY A 205 14.95 -10.67 7.26
CA GLY A 205 15.96 -9.69 7.68
C GLY A 205 17.37 -10.12 7.26
N HIS A 206 17.76 -11.34 7.58
CA HIS A 206 19.06 -11.88 7.15
C HIS A 206 19.19 -11.98 5.63
N THR A 207 18.11 -12.32 4.91
CA THR A 207 18.10 -12.37 3.45
C THR A 207 18.35 -10.99 2.85
N LEU A 208 17.64 -9.97 3.35
CA LEU A 208 17.78 -8.59 2.88
C LEU A 208 19.19 -8.06 3.16
N ASP A 209 19.71 -8.27 4.38
CA ASP A 209 21.06 -7.85 4.74
C ASP A 209 22.12 -8.46 3.82
N ARG A 210 22.01 -9.76 3.53
CA ARG A 210 22.95 -10.44 2.62
C ARG A 210 22.89 -9.93 1.20
N LEU A 211 21.70 -9.65 0.68
CA LEU A 211 21.53 -9.11 -0.67
C LEU A 211 22.08 -7.68 -0.78
N THR A 212 21.81 -6.86 0.21
CA THR A 212 22.25 -5.46 0.24
C THR A 212 23.77 -5.35 0.40
N ASN A 213 24.36 -6.16 1.28
CA ASN A 213 25.76 -6.10 1.66
C ASN A 213 26.62 -7.20 1.00
N ALA A 214 26.17 -7.83 -0.08
CA ALA A 214 26.83 -8.98 -0.71
C ALA A 214 28.30 -8.69 -1.10
N VAL A 215 28.57 -7.52 -1.65
CA VAL A 215 29.93 -7.10 -2.04
C VAL A 215 30.81 -6.94 -0.81
N THR A 216 30.30 -6.32 0.25
CA THR A 216 31.02 -6.14 1.51
C THR A 216 31.42 -7.48 2.12
N TYR A 217 30.50 -8.43 2.18
CA TYR A 217 30.80 -9.77 2.70
C TYR A 217 31.90 -10.48 1.91
N ARG A 218 31.91 -10.35 0.57
CA ARG A 218 32.96 -10.91 -0.30
C ARG A 218 34.32 -10.26 -0.05
N VAL A 219 34.36 -8.92 0.00
CA VAL A 219 35.60 -8.16 0.19
C VAL A 219 36.26 -8.51 1.52
N TYR A 220 35.48 -8.76 2.57
CA TYR A 220 35.99 -9.10 3.90
C TYR A 220 36.03 -10.60 4.21
N GLY A 221 35.75 -11.49 3.23
CA GLY A 221 35.80 -12.95 3.39
C GLY A 221 34.85 -13.52 4.44
N GLN A 222 33.67 -12.90 4.63
CA GLN A 222 32.71 -13.26 5.66
C GLN A 222 31.57 -14.18 5.16
N GLU A 223 31.67 -14.69 3.92
CA GLU A 223 30.58 -15.49 3.31
C GLU A 223 30.26 -16.76 4.12
N THR A 224 31.30 -17.46 4.59
CA THR A 224 31.11 -18.73 5.34
C THR A 224 30.41 -18.48 6.67
N ASN A 225 30.81 -17.44 7.39
CA ASN A 225 30.20 -17.08 8.68
C ASN A 225 28.74 -16.65 8.52
N GLN A 226 28.45 -15.84 7.50
CA GLN A 226 27.08 -15.39 7.21
C GLN A 226 26.20 -16.53 6.67
N ASN A 227 26.78 -17.49 5.92
CA ASN A 227 26.06 -18.70 5.52
C ASN A 227 25.61 -19.52 6.73
N ALA A 228 26.49 -19.72 7.72
CA ALA A 228 26.15 -20.47 8.92
C ALA A 228 24.99 -19.81 9.70
N ARG A 229 25.03 -18.48 9.86
CA ARG A 229 23.94 -17.72 10.53
C ARG A 229 22.62 -17.82 9.76
N TYR A 230 22.69 -17.76 8.43
CA TYR A 230 21.50 -17.88 7.60
C TYR A 230 20.88 -19.28 7.68
N GLU A 231 21.72 -20.33 7.66
CA GLU A 231 21.26 -21.72 7.81
C GLU A 231 20.63 -21.96 9.19
N GLU A 232 21.18 -21.36 10.25
CA GLU A 232 20.58 -21.42 11.58
C GLU A 232 19.17 -20.79 11.60
N ALA A 233 19.01 -19.58 11.04
CA ALA A 233 17.73 -18.92 10.92
C ALA A 233 16.75 -19.70 10.02
N LEU A 234 17.23 -20.32 8.94
CA LEU A 234 16.44 -21.16 8.04
C LEU A 234 15.93 -22.42 8.75
N ASN A 235 16.80 -23.11 9.51
CA ASN A 235 16.45 -24.30 10.29
C ASN A 235 15.43 -23.98 11.40
N ASP A 236 15.56 -22.82 12.06
CA ASP A 236 14.58 -22.37 13.06
C ASP A 236 13.21 -22.11 12.43
N TYR A 237 13.21 -21.39 11.29
CA TYR A 237 11.97 -21.14 10.51
C TYR A 237 11.33 -22.45 10.04
N GLU A 238 12.11 -23.38 9.48
CA GLU A 238 11.62 -24.68 9.00
C GLU A 238 10.90 -25.44 10.11
N LYS A 239 11.54 -25.59 11.28
CA LYS A 239 10.96 -26.32 12.43
C LYS A 239 9.66 -25.67 12.91
N LYS A 240 9.66 -24.35 13.12
CA LYS A 240 8.47 -23.62 13.59
C LYS A 240 7.34 -23.63 12.56
N SER A 241 7.68 -23.46 11.28
CA SER A 241 6.73 -23.51 10.17
C SER A 241 6.13 -24.89 9.99
N ALA A 242 6.93 -25.96 10.08
CA ALA A 242 6.43 -27.34 10.04
C ALA A 242 5.42 -27.61 11.16
N VAL A 243 5.75 -27.26 12.41
CA VAL A 243 4.84 -27.41 13.55
C VAL A 243 3.54 -26.62 13.35
N ALA A 244 3.65 -25.34 12.93
CA ALA A 244 2.48 -24.51 12.68
C ALA A 244 1.59 -25.07 11.56
N ASN A 245 2.19 -25.58 10.48
CA ASN A 245 1.47 -26.17 9.35
C ASN A 245 0.80 -27.50 9.73
N ILE A 246 1.48 -28.40 10.47
CA ILE A 246 0.90 -29.65 10.95
C ILE A 246 -0.31 -29.36 11.84
N LEU A 247 -0.15 -28.49 12.84
CA LEU A 247 -1.24 -28.13 13.75
C LEU A 247 -2.43 -27.50 13.01
N SER A 248 -2.17 -26.54 12.11
CA SER A 248 -3.24 -25.86 11.36
C SER A 248 -3.98 -26.77 10.40
N THR A 249 -3.26 -27.70 9.74
CA THR A 249 -3.83 -28.65 8.78
C THR A 249 -4.60 -29.77 9.48
N SER A 250 -4.18 -30.19 10.68
CA SER A 250 -4.83 -31.24 11.47
C SER A 250 -6.20 -30.83 12.04
N MET A 251 -6.51 -29.51 12.08
CA MET A 251 -7.77 -29.02 12.61
C MET A 251 -9.01 -29.52 11.83
N GLU A 252 -8.92 -29.53 10.50
CA GLU A 252 -10.04 -29.93 9.63
C GLU A 252 -10.36 -31.45 9.76
N PRO A 253 -9.38 -32.37 9.64
CA PRO A 253 -9.61 -33.79 9.89
C PRO A 253 -10.16 -34.10 11.28
N LEU A 254 -9.61 -33.43 12.32
CA LEU A 254 -10.08 -33.61 13.69
C LEU A 254 -11.56 -33.23 13.84
N TYR A 255 -11.91 -32.05 13.34
CA TYR A 255 -13.29 -31.58 13.38
C TYR A 255 -14.23 -32.55 12.64
N TYR A 256 -13.83 -32.97 11.43
CA TYR A 256 -14.62 -33.87 10.61
C TYR A 256 -14.81 -35.24 11.31
N SER A 257 -13.74 -35.80 11.85
CA SER A 257 -13.79 -37.08 12.57
C SER A 257 -14.73 -37.05 13.76
N VAL A 258 -14.64 -36.02 14.60
CA VAL A 258 -15.56 -35.85 15.75
C VAL A 258 -17.00 -35.71 15.29
N SER A 259 -17.26 -34.94 14.24
CA SER A 259 -18.61 -34.77 13.70
C SER A 259 -19.18 -36.06 13.14
N MET A 260 -18.33 -36.95 12.58
CA MET A 260 -18.75 -38.23 12.02
C MET A 260 -19.24 -39.24 13.05
N PHE A 261 -18.99 -39.06 14.37
CA PHE A 261 -19.62 -39.90 15.39
C PHE A 261 -21.15 -39.85 15.34
N SER A 262 -21.74 -38.75 14.83
CA SER A 262 -23.19 -38.67 14.59
C SER A 262 -23.70 -39.74 13.62
N VAL A 263 -22.84 -40.24 12.74
CA VAL A 263 -23.22 -41.29 11.77
C VAL A 263 -23.68 -42.57 12.49
N ILE A 264 -23.15 -42.85 13.66
CA ILE A 264 -23.59 -44.00 14.50
C ILE A 264 -25.09 -43.89 14.80
N PHE A 265 -25.55 -42.68 15.18
CA PHE A 265 -26.97 -42.44 15.44
C PHE A 265 -27.82 -42.57 14.16
N ILE A 266 -27.27 -42.01 13.03
CA ILE A 266 -27.95 -42.06 11.74
C ILE A 266 -28.12 -43.52 11.26
N LEU A 267 -27.09 -44.33 11.41
CA LEU A 267 -27.14 -45.76 11.06
C LEU A 267 -28.16 -46.49 11.93
N TYR A 268 -28.09 -46.33 13.25
CA TYR A 268 -28.96 -47.06 14.18
C TYR A 268 -30.45 -46.64 14.03
N PHE A 269 -30.76 -45.39 14.16
CA PHE A 269 -32.15 -44.89 14.09
C PHE A 269 -32.69 -44.85 12.67
N GLY A 270 -31.83 -44.55 11.67
CA GLY A 270 -32.22 -44.60 10.28
C GLY A 270 -32.56 -46.02 9.80
N ALA A 271 -31.82 -47.04 10.25
CA ALA A 271 -32.19 -48.42 9.99
C ALA A 271 -33.54 -48.79 10.61
N LYS A 272 -33.81 -48.37 11.85
CA LYS A 272 -35.14 -48.57 12.48
C LYS A 272 -36.26 -47.89 11.69
N ASN A 273 -36.03 -46.66 11.15
CA ASN A 273 -36.99 -45.98 10.32
C ASN A 273 -37.29 -46.74 9.02
N VAL A 274 -36.26 -47.34 8.38
CA VAL A 274 -36.42 -48.19 7.18
C VAL A 274 -37.15 -49.52 7.50
N MET A 275 -36.88 -50.11 8.65
CA MET A 275 -37.55 -51.34 9.10
C MET A 275 -38.98 -51.10 9.62
N GLY A 276 -39.48 -49.84 9.64
CA GLY A 276 -40.81 -49.50 10.11
C GLY A 276 -40.97 -49.51 11.66
N THR A 277 -39.89 -49.67 12.40
CA THR A 277 -39.88 -49.69 13.88
C THR A 277 -39.35 -48.38 14.48
N GLY A 278 -39.08 -47.36 13.62
CA GLY A 278 -38.54 -46.06 13.99
C GLY A 278 -39.59 -44.96 14.11
N TRP A 279 -39.12 -43.70 14.12
CA TRP A 279 -39.98 -42.49 14.32
C TRP A 279 -40.68 -42.03 13.04
N SER A 280 -40.11 -42.36 11.88
CA SER A 280 -40.61 -41.93 10.57
C SER A 280 -40.52 -43.08 9.57
N PRO A 281 -41.55 -43.31 8.72
CA PRO A 281 -41.50 -44.37 7.71
C PRO A 281 -40.52 -43.93 6.61
N TRP A 282 -39.40 -44.64 6.51
CA TRP A 282 -38.38 -44.38 5.50
C TRP A 282 -38.28 -45.53 4.50
N ASN A 283 -37.82 -45.20 3.29
CA ASN A 283 -37.29 -46.14 2.34
C ASN A 283 -35.76 -45.98 2.22
N ILE A 284 -35.11 -46.79 1.42
CA ILE A 284 -33.67 -46.78 1.18
C ILE A 284 -33.24 -45.40 0.63
N ALA A 285 -34.08 -44.76 -0.22
CA ALA A 285 -33.81 -43.44 -0.74
C ALA A 285 -33.69 -42.39 0.38
N SER A 286 -34.66 -42.37 1.32
CA SER A 286 -34.68 -41.42 2.44
C SER A 286 -33.48 -41.60 3.35
N PHE A 287 -33.10 -42.85 3.66
CA PHE A 287 -31.94 -43.20 4.46
C PHE A 287 -30.64 -42.70 3.82
N THR A 288 -30.43 -43.03 2.53
CA THR A 288 -29.23 -42.67 1.79
C THR A 288 -29.13 -41.14 1.64
N THR A 289 -30.25 -40.47 1.33
CA THR A 289 -30.30 -38.99 1.22
C THR A 289 -29.94 -38.32 2.54
N PHE A 290 -30.50 -38.81 3.67
CA PHE A 290 -30.22 -38.26 5.00
C PHE A 290 -28.73 -38.39 5.33
N LEU A 291 -28.16 -39.58 5.15
CA LEU A 291 -26.74 -39.86 5.40
C LEU A 291 -25.84 -38.98 4.52
N ALA A 292 -26.16 -38.86 3.21
CA ALA A 292 -25.40 -38.03 2.29
C ALA A 292 -25.50 -36.52 2.62
N CYS A 293 -26.68 -36.05 3.03
CA CYS A 293 -26.85 -34.68 3.48
C CYS A 293 -26.01 -34.39 4.74
N PHE A 294 -26.03 -35.29 5.72
CA PHE A 294 -25.26 -35.11 6.93
C PHE A 294 -23.75 -35.14 6.69
N THR A 295 -23.22 -36.05 5.89
CA THR A 295 -21.79 -36.09 5.58
C THR A 295 -21.32 -34.85 4.85
N LYS A 296 -22.13 -34.30 3.92
CA LYS A 296 -21.85 -33.02 3.25
C LYS A 296 -21.93 -31.85 4.23
N LEU A 297 -22.90 -31.84 5.15
CA LEU A 297 -23.02 -30.82 6.21
C LEU A 297 -21.79 -30.84 7.13
N ALA A 298 -21.37 -32.00 7.61
CA ALA A 298 -20.19 -32.17 8.48
C ALA A 298 -18.92 -31.62 7.79
N LYS A 299 -18.73 -31.95 6.50
CA LYS A 299 -17.62 -31.43 5.72
C LYS A 299 -17.67 -29.91 5.54
N LYS A 300 -18.84 -29.33 5.28
CA LYS A 300 -19.01 -27.87 5.17
C LYS A 300 -18.78 -27.18 6.51
N SER A 301 -19.26 -27.73 7.59
CA SER A 301 -19.06 -27.21 8.93
C SER A 301 -17.57 -27.18 9.33
N SER A 302 -16.78 -28.19 8.95
CA SER A 302 -15.32 -28.21 9.21
C SER A 302 -14.57 -27.10 8.48
N THR A 303 -15.04 -26.68 7.31
CA THR A 303 -14.40 -25.60 6.53
C THR A 303 -14.81 -24.19 7.01
N ALA A 304 -15.91 -24.05 7.74
CA ALA A 304 -16.40 -22.77 8.25
C ALA A 304 -15.37 -22.05 9.14
N ALA A 305 -14.55 -22.78 9.88
CA ALA A 305 -13.49 -22.20 10.71
C ALA A 305 -12.43 -21.43 9.89
N LYS A 306 -12.19 -21.79 8.63
CA LYS A 306 -11.24 -21.09 7.74
C LYS A 306 -11.71 -19.68 7.37
N LEU A 307 -13.03 -19.45 7.38
CA LEU A 307 -13.61 -18.12 7.13
C LEU A 307 -13.13 -17.11 8.16
N PHE A 308 -13.13 -17.46 9.43
CA PHE A 308 -12.71 -16.58 10.51
C PHE A 308 -11.28 -16.05 10.32
N ASN A 309 -10.35 -16.93 9.94
CA ASN A 309 -8.96 -16.53 9.70
C ASN A 309 -8.83 -15.55 8.54
N SER A 310 -9.62 -15.73 7.48
CA SER A 310 -9.58 -14.82 6.31
C SER A 310 -10.16 -13.45 6.65
N VAL A 311 -11.26 -13.41 7.41
CA VAL A 311 -11.87 -12.15 7.87
C VAL A 311 -10.95 -11.43 8.85
N GLN A 312 -10.31 -12.15 9.77
CA GLN A 312 -9.37 -11.55 10.72
C GLN A 312 -8.14 -10.95 10.01
N LYS A 313 -7.56 -11.65 9.03
CA LYS A 313 -6.48 -11.10 8.21
C LYS A 313 -6.90 -9.83 7.47
N ALA A 314 -8.07 -9.84 6.86
CA ALA A 314 -8.62 -8.66 6.19
C ALA A 314 -8.83 -7.49 7.15
N GLN A 315 -9.30 -7.75 8.36
CA GLN A 315 -9.51 -6.73 9.38
C GLN A 315 -8.18 -6.10 9.84
N VAL A 316 -7.14 -6.92 10.04
CA VAL A 316 -5.80 -6.42 10.40
C VAL A 316 -5.24 -5.53 9.28
N SER A 317 -5.32 -5.98 8.03
CA SER A 317 -4.86 -5.17 6.89
C SER A 317 -5.69 -3.89 6.73
N TRP A 318 -7.01 -3.96 6.93
CA TRP A 318 -7.87 -2.78 6.91
C TRP A 318 -7.48 -1.73 7.96
N VAL A 319 -7.22 -2.15 9.20
CA VAL A 319 -6.79 -1.24 10.28
C VAL A 319 -5.49 -0.52 9.92
N ARG A 320 -4.59 -1.17 9.17
CA ARG A 320 -3.32 -0.57 8.74
C ARG A 320 -3.47 0.42 7.58
N ILE A 321 -4.40 0.19 6.65
CA ILE A 321 -4.58 1.05 5.47
C ILE A 321 -5.62 2.15 5.70
N HIS A 322 -6.61 1.94 6.58
CA HIS A 322 -7.71 2.89 6.82
C HIS A 322 -7.23 4.30 7.20
N PRO A 323 -6.23 4.50 8.10
CA PRO A 323 -5.72 5.84 8.42
C PRO A 323 -5.14 6.57 7.21
N LEU A 324 -4.64 5.83 6.23
CA LEU A 324 -4.05 6.36 5.01
C LEU A 324 -5.09 6.72 3.93
N MET A 325 -6.34 6.26 4.07
CA MET A 325 -7.41 6.50 3.09
C MET A 325 -8.16 7.79 3.42
N LYS A 326 -7.47 8.93 3.31
CA LYS A 326 -8.07 10.24 3.51
C LYS A 326 -8.87 10.65 2.26
N PRO A 327 -9.99 11.40 2.40
CA PRO A 327 -10.70 11.93 1.24
C PRO A 327 -9.81 12.94 0.51
N THR A 328 -9.60 12.70 -0.78
CA THR A 328 -8.82 13.57 -1.64
C THR A 328 -9.68 14.72 -2.14
N GLN A 329 -9.30 15.95 -1.83
CA GLN A 329 -9.79 17.12 -2.56
C GLN A 329 -8.83 17.34 -3.73
N LEU A 330 -9.38 17.44 -4.96
CA LEU A 330 -8.56 17.83 -6.10
C LEU A 330 -8.16 19.30 -5.94
N PRO A 331 -6.88 19.63 -6.25
CA PRO A 331 -6.39 21.01 -6.23
C PRO A 331 -7.23 21.93 -7.12
N GLU A 332 -7.64 23.06 -6.58
CA GLU A 332 -8.02 24.19 -7.42
C GLU A 332 -6.77 25.04 -7.63
N PRO A 333 -6.40 25.36 -8.89
CA PRO A 333 -5.23 26.20 -9.16
C PRO A 333 -5.38 27.54 -8.41
N GLY A 334 -4.40 27.84 -7.55
CA GLY A 334 -4.28 29.15 -6.93
C GLY A 334 -4.01 30.22 -8.00
N ILE A 335 -4.34 31.47 -7.71
CA ILE A 335 -4.06 32.59 -8.60
C ILE A 335 -2.58 32.95 -8.38
N PRO A 336 -1.67 32.71 -9.34
CA PRO A 336 -0.32 33.23 -9.27
C PRO A 336 -0.39 34.73 -9.53
N THR A 337 0.12 35.52 -8.62
CA THR A 337 0.45 36.93 -8.90
C THR A 337 1.89 36.96 -9.40
N ASP A 338 2.10 37.47 -10.59
CA ASP A 338 3.39 37.41 -11.31
C ASP A 338 4.53 38.22 -10.63
N SER A 339 4.27 38.97 -9.57
CA SER A 339 5.27 39.81 -8.93
C SER A 339 4.81 40.23 -7.53
N ALA A 340 5.28 39.54 -6.50
CA ALA A 340 4.91 39.85 -5.12
C ALA A 340 6.06 39.59 -4.15
N ASP A 341 6.05 40.28 -3.01
CA ASP A 341 7.04 40.14 -1.95
C ASP A 341 6.82 38.86 -1.17
N LEU A 342 7.90 38.15 -0.86
CA LEU A 342 7.94 37.09 0.11
C LEU A 342 8.39 37.69 1.45
N LYS A 343 7.54 37.58 2.46
CA LYS A 343 7.85 38.09 3.81
C LYS A 343 7.82 36.95 4.83
N VAL A 344 8.92 36.76 5.51
CA VAL A 344 9.08 35.83 6.65
C VAL A 344 9.12 36.68 7.93
N SER A 345 8.27 36.38 8.91
CA SER A 345 8.10 37.19 10.11
C SER A 345 8.08 36.28 11.35
N HIS A 346 9.08 36.46 12.23
CA HIS A 346 9.20 35.79 13.52
C HIS A 346 9.06 34.26 13.46
N VAL A 347 9.63 33.62 12.41
CA VAL A 347 9.51 32.18 12.21
C VAL A 347 10.43 31.44 13.16
N THR A 348 9.85 30.55 13.94
CA THR A 348 10.55 29.63 14.85
C THR A 348 10.20 28.19 14.50
N PHE A 349 11.20 27.33 14.46
CA PHE A 349 11.03 25.93 14.08
C PHE A 349 11.83 24.96 14.97
N HIS A 350 11.19 23.85 15.30
CA HIS A 350 11.81 22.67 15.91
C HIS A 350 11.22 21.39 15.33
N TYR A 351 12.00 20.33 15.24
CA TYR A 351 11.46 19.01 14.92
C TYR A 351 10.66 18.47 16.13
N PRO A 352 9.67 17.54 15.90
CA PRO A 352 8.97 16.90 17.00
C PRO A 352 9.98 16.35 18.03
N ASP A 353 9.76 16.67 19.30
CA ASP A 353 10.63 16.28 20.44
C ASP A 353 12.10 16.74 20.36
N GLY A 354 12.44 17.65 19.43
CA GLY A 354 13.79 18.18 19.24
C GLY A 354 13.98 19.60 19.81
N PRO A 355 15.24 20.06 19.91
CA PRO A 355 15.54 21.44 20.28
C PRO A 355 15.10 22.41 19.18
N VAL A 356 14.95 23.70 19.54
CA VAL A 356 14.70 24.77 18.59
C VAL A 356 15.88 24.86 17.60
N LEU A 357 15.60 24.67 16.32
CA LEU A 357 16.60 24.69 15.25
C LEU A 357 16.73 26.07 14.59
N LEU A 358 15.61 26.77 14.44
CA LEU A 358 15.54 28.14 13.93
C LEU A 358 14.71 28.98 14.90
N SER A 359 15.18 30.16 15.27
CA SER A 359 14.53 31.04 16.25
C SER A 359 14.40 32.45 15.71
N ASP A 360 13.18 32.97 15.69
CA ASP A 360 12.85 34.36 15.37
C ASP A 360 13.39 34.84 14.00
N VAL A 361 13.25 34.02 12.97
CA VAL A 361 13.72 34.33 11.62
C VAL A 361 12.79 35.36 10.98
N SER A 362 13.35 36.50 10.55
CA SER A 362 12.59 37.57 9.89
C SER A 362 13.39 38.16 8.73
N PHE A 363 12.81 38.17 7.53
CA PHE A 363 13.36 38.87 6.34
C PHE A 363 12.27 39.14 5.30
N THR A 364 12.59 40.02 4.37
CA THR A 364 11.74 40.26 3.20
C THR A 364 12.55 40.09 1.94
N ALA A 365 11.97 39.45 0.95
CA ALA A 365 12.53 39.24 -0.38
C ALA A 365 11.63 39.85 -1.43
N HIS A 366 12.24 40.56 -2.36
CA HIS A 366 11.53 41.28 -3.45
C HIS A 366 11.75 40.56 -4.79
N PRO A 367 10.79 40.65 -5.72
CA PRO A 367 10.96 40.14 -7.08
C PRO A 367 12.23 40.70 -7.73
N GLY A 368 12.97 39.83 -8.41
CA GLY A 368 14.24 40.17 -9.03
C GLY A 368 15.47 39.97 -8.15
N GLN A 369 15.31 39.54 -6.90
CA GLN A 369 16.43 39.29 -5.99
C GLN A 369 16.88 37.82 -5.98
N ILE A 370 18.21 37.64 -5.91
CA ILE A 370 18.85 36.38 -5.51
C ILE A 370 19.34 36.51 -4.08
N ILE A 371 18.81 35.69 -3.21
CA ILE A 371 19.13 35.66 -1.79
C ILE A 371 19.99 34.45 -1.48
N GLY A 372 21.22 34.67 -1.04
CA GLY A 372 22.11 33.59 -0.62
C GLY A 372 21.83 33.15 0.79
N VAL A 373 21.73 31.85 1.01
CA VAL A 373 21.60 31.25 2.35
C VAL A 373 22.83 30.41 2.63
N THR A 374 23.55 30.76 3.69
CA THR A 374 24.75 30.02 4.13
C THR A 374 24.86 29.96 5.65
N GLY A 375 25.85 29.26 6.17
CA GLY A 375 26.09 29.11 7.61
C GLY A 375 26.90 27.85 7.92
N THR A 376 27.13 27.58 9.18
CA THR A 376 27.89 26.41 9.62
C THR A 376 27.20 25.08 9.25
N VAL A 377 27.94 23.99 9.28
CA VAL A 377 27.37 22.66 9.03
C VAL A 377 26.31 22.36 10.10
N ALA A 378 25.19 21.78 9.69
CA ALA A 378 24.05 21.45 10.56
C ALA A 378 23.35 22.65 11.23
N SER A 379 23.52 23.88 10.73
CA SER A 379 22.88 25.10 11.29
C SER A 379 21.40 25.26 10.93
N GLY A 380 20.80 24.39 10.09
CA GLY A 380 19.40 24.48 9.71
C GLY A 380 19.12 25.12 8.35
N LYS A 381 20.12 25.33 7.49
CA LYS A 381 19.96 25.94 6.14
C LYS A 381 18.94 25.21 5.26
N SER A 382 19.12 23.93 5.07
CA SER A 382 18.18 23.11 4.28
C SER A 382 16.80 23.02 4.93
N THR A 383 16.75 23.08 6.27
CA THR A 383 15.47 23.16 6.99
C THR A 383 14.76 24.48 6.70
N LEU A 384 15.49 25.61 6.69
CA LEU A 384 14.91 26.90 6.28
C LEU A 384 14.30 26.83 4.87
N GLY A 385 14.99 26.19 3.92
CA GLY A 385 14.45 25.96 2.57
C GLY A 385 13.18 25.10 2.55
N ARG A 386 13.11 24.06 3.40
CA ARG A 386 11.95 23.17 3.48
C ARG A 386 10.73 23.81 4.14
N LEU A 387 10.90 24.82 4.99
CA LEU A 387 9.77 25.51 5.62
C LEU A 387 8.82 26.15 4.58
N PHE A 388 9.33 26.52 3.40
CA PHE A 388 8.49 27.03 2.31
C PHE A 388 7.62 25.96 1.64
N LEU A 389 7.90 24.67 1.87
CA LEU A 389 7.10 23.54 1.38
C LEU A 389 5.95 23.17 2.32
N GLU A 390 5.88 23.79 3.50
CA GLU A 390 4.87 23.51 4.54
C GLU A 390 4.85 22.04 5.02
N GLU A 391 5.94 21.31 4.80
CA GLU A 391 6.07 19.91 5.22
C GLU A 391 6.11 19.73 6.74
N SER A 392 6.30 20.81 7.50
CA SER A 392 6.41 20.78 8.96
C SER A 392 5.83 22.04 9.59
N PRO A 393 5.10 21.94 10.70
CA PRO A 393 4.51 23.09 11.38
C PRO A 393 5.62 24.00 11.96
N TYR A 394 5.45 25.29 11.82
CA TYR A 394 6.33 26.33 12.36
C TYR A 394 5.51 27.41 13.07
N GLU A 395 6.12 28.15 14.02
CA GLU A 395 5.56 29.35 14.62
C GLU A 395 5.93 30.58 13.79
N GLY A 396 5.15 31.65 13.88
CA GLY A 396 5.33 32.84 13.06
C GLY A 396 4.53 32.83 11.76
N SER A 397 4.95 33.61 10.77
CA SER A 397 4.21 33.82 9.52
C SER A 397 5.14 33.85 8.30
N ILE A 398 4.75 33.20 7.21
CA ILE A 398 5.37 33.29 5.90
C ILE A 398 4.28 33.68 4.90
N THR A 399 4.40 34.91 4.35
CA THR A 399 3.40 35.45 3.41
C THR A 399 4.00 35.68 2.04
N PHE A 400 3.21 35.40 1.01
CA PHE A 400 3.48 35.80 -0.37
C PHE A 400 2.31 36.64 -0.85
N ASP A 401 2.58 37.83 -1.38
CA ASP A 401 1.55 38.84 -1.72
C ASP A 401 0.59 39.16 -0.55
N GLY A 402 1.12 39.19 0.67
CA GLY A 402 0.33 39.42 1.89
C GLY A 402 -0.57 38.25 2.30
N VAL A 403 -0.60 37.16 1.56
CA VAL A 403 -1.35 35.94 1.87
C VAL A 403 -0.44 34.96 2.59
N GLU A 404 -0.86 34.47 3.75
CA GLU A 404 -0.13 33.46 4.53
C GLU A 404 -0.08 32.14 3.74
N LEU A 405 1.11 31.54 3.54
CA LEU A 405 1.28 30.31 2.77
C LEU A 405 0.42 29.19 3.31
N ARG A 406 0.32 29.03 4.64
CA ARG A 406 -0.53 28.01 5.31
C ARG A 406 -2.03 28.16 5.07
N THR A 407 -2.49 29.34 4.64
CA THR A 407 -3.90 29.58 4.31
C THR A 407 -4.19 29.41 2.82
N LEU A 408 -3.16 29.38 1.99
CA LEU A 408 -3.31 28.91 0.63
C LEU A 408 -3.76 27.47 0.72
N LYS A 409 -4.89 27.12 0.09
CA LYS A 409 -5.30 25.71 -0.02
C LYS A 409 -4.08 24.91 -0.49
N GLU A 410 -3.92 23.69 0.03
CA GLU A 410 -2.76 22.78 -0.17
C GLU A 410 -2.14 22.77 -1.58
N ASP A 411 -2.81 23.36 -2.54
CA ASP A 411 -2.52 23.32 -3.96
C ASP A 411 -2.02 24.65 -4.53
N ALA A 412 -2.35 25.78 -3.91
CA ALA A 412 -1.89 27.09 -4.38
C ALA A 412 -0.43 27.35 -3.98
N SER A 413 -0.01 26.89 -2.79
CA SER A 413 1.38 26.98 -2.33
C SER A 413 2.34 26.25 -3.27
N LYS A 414 1.94 25.10 -3.82
CA LYS A 414 2.73 24.30 -4.76
C LYS A 414 3.00 24.99 -6.11
N PHE A 415 2.19 25.96 -6.47
CA PHE A 415 2.44 26.77 -7.68
C PHE A 415 3.27 28.03 -7.39
N VAL A 416 3.28 28.48 -6.13
CA VAL A 416 4.07 29.65 -5.71
C VAL A 416 5.53 29.28 -5.49
N ILE A 417 5.80 28.12 -4.88
CA ILE A 417 7.15 27.69 -4.49
C ILE A 417 7.66 26.61 -5.44
N GLY A 418 8.72 26.91 -6.18
CA GLY A 418 9.55 25.91 -6.85
C GLY A 418 10.69 25.48 -5.91
N TYR A 419 10.91 24.18 -5.75
CA TYR A 419 11.94 23.67 -4.85
C TYR A 419 12.84 22.63 -5.53
N MET A 420 14.14 22.80 -5.35
CA MET A 420 15.14 21.80 -5.68
C MET A 420 15.94 21.46 -4.41
N GLY A 421 15.84 20.23 -3.93
CA GLY A 421 16.60 19.74 -2.78
C GLY A 421 18.04 19.36 -3.11
N HIS A 422 18.84 19.18 -2.06
CA HIS A 422 20.26 18.80 -2.16
C HIS A 422 20.50 17.49 -2.94
N ASP A 423 19.65 16.47 -2.74
CA ASP A 423 19.66 15.22 -3.49
C ASP A 423 18.49 15.16 -4.48
N PRO A 424 18.68 15.66 -5.71
CA PRO A 424 17.58 15.78 -6.65
C PRO A 424 17.11 14.40 -7.13
N GLN A 425 15.81 14.15 -6.99
CA GLN A 425 15.19 12.90 -7.43
C GLN A 425 14.79 12.98 -8.90
N LEU A 426 15.25 12.00 -9.69
CA LEU A 426 14.84 11.83 -11.09
C LEU A 426 13.95 10.58 -11.23
N PHE A 427 12.91 10.71 -12.04
CA PHE A 427 11.99 9.61 -12.31
C PHE A 427 12.57 8.63 -13.34
N SER A 428 12.12 7.39 -13.30
CA SER A 428 12.43 6.37 -14.31
C SER A 428 11.69 6.66 -15.63
N ALA A 429 12.08 7.76 -16.27
CA ALA A 429 11.47 8.34 -17.45
C ALA A 429 12.56 8.93 -18.36
N THR A 430 12.23 9.60 -19.47
CA THR A 430 13.20 10.30 -20.29
C THR A 430 13.70 11.60 -19.61
N ILE A 431 14.82 12.17 -20.09
CA ILE A 431 15.30 13.48 -19.62
C ILE A 431 14.22 14.54 -19.85
N GLU A 432 13.59 14.53 -21.03
CA GLU A 432 12.50 15.43 -21.37
C GLU A 432 11.33 15.32 -20.41
N GLU A 433 10.83 14.09 -20.15
CA GLU A 433 9.75 13.85 -19.21
C GLU A 433 10.10 14.28 -17.79
N ASN A 434 11.37 14.13 -17.39
CA ASN A 434 11.86 14.57 -16.10
C ASN A 434 11.85 16.09 -15.94
N ILE A 435 12.09 16.84 -17.02
CA ILE A 435 12.06 18.31 -16.99
C ILE A 435 10.62 18.82 -17.09
N ARG A 436 9.83 18.29 -18.02
CA ARG A 436 8.48 18.76 -18.32
C ARG A 436 7.47 18.48 -17.23
N LEU A 437 7.50 17.31 -16.61
CA LEU A 437 6.47 16.84 -15.66
C LEU A 437 5.03 17.11 -16.16
N GLY A 438 4.80 16.94 -17.46
CA GLY A 438 3.49 17.17 -18.08
C GLY A 438 3.21 18.60 -18.54
N LYS A 439 4.06 19.60 -18.26
CA LYS A 439 3.94 20.97 -18.80
C LYS A 439 4.50 21.01 -20.21
N GLU A 440 3.79 21.63 -21.14
CA GLU A 440 4.27 21.85 -22.50
C GLU A 440 5.02 23.17 -22.64
N GLY A 441 5.99 23.23 -23.56
CA GLY A 441 6.78 24.43 -23.84
C GLY A 441 8.15 24.11 -24.45
N PRO A 442 8.89 25.09 -24.99
CA PRO A 442 10.26 24.91 -25.47
C PRO A 442 11.22 24.65 -24.31
N LEU A 443 12.21 23.77 -24.52
CA LEU A 443 13.23 23.43 -23.51
C LEU A 443 14.60 24.02 -23.84
N ASP A 444 14.81 24.52 -25.05
CA ASP A 444 16.14 24.89 -25.55
C ASP A 444 16.79 25.98 -24.68
N GLU A 445 16.04 27.02 -24.28
CA GLU A 445 16.54 28.08 -23.43
C GLU A 445 16.97 27.54 -22.05
N VAL A 446 16.10 26.80 -21.40
CA VAL A 446 16.37 26.26 -20.06
C VAL A 446 17.53 25.27 -20.06
N LEU A 447 17.68 24.46 -21.11
CA LEU A 447 18.79 23.53 -21.26
C LEU A 447 20.12 24.26 -21.45
N SER A 448 20.11 25.35 -22.24
CA SER A 448 21.29 26.21 -22.42
C SER A 448 21.66 26.93 -21.12
N ASP A 449 20.67 27.42 -20.35
CA ASP A 449 20.90 28.11 -19.08
C ASP A 449 21.56 27.22 -18.03
N VAL A 450 21.24 25.92 -18.00
CA VAL A 450 21.89 24.94 -17.12
C VAL A 450 23.12 24.26 -17.75
N CYS A 451 23.57 24.72 -18.92
CA CYS A 451 24.73 24.17 -19.65
C CYS A 451 24.61 22.65 -19.94
N MET A 452 23.43 22.19 -20.38
CA MET A 452 23.19 20.79 -20.74
C MET A 452 23.39 20.48 -22.22
N ASP A 453 23.58 21.48 -23.09
CA ASP A 453 23.68 21.31 -24.55
C ASP A 453 24.76 20.32 -25.00
N GLU A 454 25.94 20.42 -24.39
CA GLU A 454 27.07 19.54 -24.74
C GLU A 454 26.85 18.11 -24.19
N ASP A 455 26.29 17.97 -22.98
CA ASP A 455 25.97 16.66 -22.42
C ASP A 455 24.93 15.91 -23.26
N LEU A 456 23.89 16.62 -23.71
CA LEU A 456 22.85 16.02 -24.55
C LEU A 456 23.37 15.48 -25.87
N LYS A 457 24.42 16.08 -26.44
CA LYS A 457 25.09 15.57 -27.65
C LYS A 457 25.81 14.25 -27.39
N THR A 458 26.21 13.97 -26.15
CA THR A 458 26.89 12.72 -25.79
C THR A 458 25.91 11.54 -25.60
N PHE A 459 24.65 11.82 -25.38
CA PHE A 459 23.64 10.80 -25.21
C PHE A 459 23.08 10.32 -26.53
N GLN A 460 23.07 9.00 -26.76
CA GLN A 460 22.63 8.38 -28.00
C GLN A 460 21.23 8.83 -28.46
N ASN A 461 20.32 9.11 -27.51
CA ASN A 461 18.95 9.52 -27.78
C ASN A 461 18.66 10.95 -27.31
N GLY A 462 19.68 11.77 -27.02
CA GLY A 462 19.51 13.14 -26.54
C GLY A 462 18.50 13.23 -25.39
N LEU A 463 17.52 14.12 -25.50
CA LEU A 463 16.43 14.30 -24.52
C LEU A 463 15.55 13.07 -24.29
N GLN A 464 15.47 12.16 -25.28
CA GLN A 464 14.71 10.92 -25.17
C GLN A 464 15.48 9.80 -24.43
N THR A 465 16.67 10.09 -23.91
CA THR A 465 17.44 9.15 -23.11
C THR A 465 16.67 8.80 -21.84
N ARG A 466 16.32 7.52 -21.66
CA ARG A 466 15.61 7.04 -20.46
C ARG A 466 16.58 6.90 -19.29
N LEU A 467 16.15 7.39 -18.15
CA LEU A 467 16.85 7.29 -16.88
C LEU A 467 16.31 6.10 -16.09
N GLY A 468 17.17 5.40 -15.36
CA GLY A 468 16.75 4.40 -14.38
C GLY A 468 16.25 5.05 -13.10
N THR A 469 15.76 4.23 -12.18
CA THR A 469 15.35 4.69 -10.85
C THR A 469 16.52 5.44 -10.18
N GLY A 470 16.29 6.71 -9.82
CA GLY A 470 17.32 7.58 -9.26
C GLY A 470 18.27 8.21 -10.28
N GLY A 471 18.01 8.11 -11.59
CA GLY A 471 18.85 8.71 -12.63
C GLY A 471 20.22 8.04 -12.78
N VAL A 472 20.30 6.74 -12.64
CA VAL A 472 21.54 5.95 -12.52
C VAL A 472 22.52 6.13 -13.70
N ARG A 473 22.04 6.61 -14.85
CA ARG A 473 22.88 6.83 -16.05
C ARG A 473 23.55 8.19 -16.12
N LEU A 474 23.15 9.13 -15.26
CA LEU A 474 23.72 10.48 -15.23
C LEU A 474 24.77 10.59 -14.13
N SER A 475 25.79 11.43 -14.34
CA SER A 475 26.68 11.86 -13.27
C SER A 475 25.93 12.74 -12.25
N GLY A 476 26.46 12.92 -11.04
CA GLY A 476 25.85 13.78 -10.03
C GLY A 476 25.59 15.21 -10.54
N GLY A 477 26.55 15.81 -11.24
CA GLY A 477 26.40 17.14 -11.84
C GLY A 477 25.35 17.19 -12.97
N GLN A 478 25.23 16.15 -13.78
CA GLN A 478 24.17 16.04 -14.79
C GLN A 478 22.79 15.89 -14.13
N GLN A 479 22.68 15.09 -13.06
CA GLN A 479 21.43 14.93 -12.32
C GLN A 479 20.97 16.27 -11.73
N SER A 480 21.87 17.00 -11.09
CA SER A 480 21.59 18.32 -10.51
C SER A 480 21.16 19.31 -11.60
N ARG A 481 21.82 19.32 -12.78
CA ARG A 481 21.45 20.21 -13.88
C ARG A 481 20.10 19.87 -14.51
N VAL A 482 19.73 18.60 -14.64
CA VAL A 482 18.38 18.19 -15.08
C VAL A 482 17.31 18.64 -14.07
N ALA A 483 17.58 18.50 -12.77
CA ALA A 483 16.66 18.96 -11.74
C ALA A 483 16.54 20.49 -11.68
N LEU A 484 17.65 21.21 -11.91
CA LEU A 484 17.64 22.66 -12.02
C LEU A 484 16.86 23.12 -13.26
N ALA A 485 17.06 22.46 -14.41
CA ALA A 485 16.27 22.71 -15.62
C ALA A 485 14.77 22.53 -15.37
N ARG A 486 14.37 21.45 -14.66
CA ARG A 486 12.99 21.26 -14.20
C ARG A 486 12.49 22.44 -13.39
N ALA A 487 13.25 22.86 -12.38
CA ALA A 487 12.85 23.94 -11.48
C ALA A 487 12.67 25.28 -12.23
N LEU A 488 13.56 25.58 -13.18
CA LEU A 488 13.46 26.78 -14.02
C LEU A 488 12.31 26.71 -15.03
N PHE A 489 12.07 25.55 -15.62
CA PHE A 489 11.01 25.35 -16.62
C PHE A 489 9.60 25.53 -16.06
N HIS A 490 9.40 25.19 -14.76
CA HIS A 490 8.09 25.28 -14.12
C HIS A 490 7.67 26.70 -13.74
N ASP A 491 8.59 27.66 -13.74
CA ASP A 491 8.29 29.10 -13.69
C ASP A 491 7.56 29.57 -12.41
N SER A 492 7.96 29.04 -11.25
CA SER A 492 7.39 29.47 -9.97
C SER A 492 7.87 30.85 -9.55
N PRO A 493 7.00 31.71 -8.94
CA PRO A 493 7.36 33.06 -8.46
C PRO A 493 8.49 33.05 -7.42
N VAL A 494 8.55 32.04 -6.58
CA VAL A 494 9.62 31.82 -5.59
C VAL A 494 10.32 30.52 -5.90
N LEU A 495 11.64 30.57 -6.08
CA LEU A 495 12.47 29.40 -6.37
C LEU A 495 13.46 29.17 -5.24
N VAL A 496 13.37 28.05 -4.55
CA VAL A 496 14.28 27.64 -3.49
C VAL A 496 15.19 26.53 -4.02
N LEU A 497 16.48 26.81 -4.05
CA LEU A 497 17.52 25.92 -4.59
C LEU A 497 18.49 25.53 -3.47
N ASP A 498 18.47 24.26 -3.05
CA ASP A 498 19.34 23.73 -2.00
C ASP A 498 20.57 23.06 -2.61
N ASP A 499 21.67 23.78 -2.64
CA ASP A 499 22.99 23.42 -3.15
C ASP A 499 23.00 22.89 -4.60
N PRO A 500 22.33 23.58 -5.54
CA PRO A 500 22.05 23.09 -6.89
C PRO A 500 23.32 22.87 -7.74
N LEU A 501 24.45 23.45 -7.33
CA LEU A 501 25.70 23.48 -8.07
C LEU A 501 26.85 22.73 -7.36
N SER A 502 26.56 21.95 -6.30
CA SER A 502 27.57 21.24 -5.49
C SER A 502 28.43 20.26 -6.30
N ALA A 503 27.85 19.62 -7.29
CA ALA A 503 28.52 18.61 -8.13
C ALA A 503 28.98 19.13 -9.51
N VAL A 504 29.06 20.46 -9.67
CA VAL A 504 29.42 21.12 -10.93
C VAL A 504 30.79 21.80 -10.79
N ASP A 505 31.55 21.86 -11.88
CA ASP A 505 32.84 22.52 -11.92
C ASP A 505 32.69 24.06 -11.80
N PRO A 506 33.70 24.79 -11.30
CA PRO A 506 33.60 26.23 -11.04
C PRO A 506 33.25 27.10 -12.25
N LYS A 507 33.70 26.71 -13.44
CA LYS A 507 33.42 27.45 -14.66
C LYS A 507 31.94 27.32 -15.09
N THR A 508 31.42 26.12 -15.03
CA THR A 508 30.01 25.84 -15.29
C THR A 508 29.13 26.49 -14.20
N GLU A 509 29.55 26.43 -12.94
CA GLU A 509 28.87 27.08 -11.81
C GLU A 509 28.69 28.59 -12.06
N GLU A 510 29.73 29.32 -12.45
CA GLU A 510 29.67 30.74 -12.73
C GLU A 510 28.75 31.05 -13.91
N THR A 511 28.78 30.22 -14.94
CA THR A 511 27.93 30.39 -16.13
C THR A 511 26.46 30.18 -15.77
N VAL A 512 26.13 29.11 -15.07
CA VAL A 512 24.75 28.83 -14.62
C VAL A 512 24.26 29.92 -13.68
N PHE A 513 25.08 30.38 -12.72
CA PHE A 513 24.68 31.48 -11.83
C PHE A 513 24.38 32.78 -12.60
N ARG A 514 25.19 33.15 -13.61
CA ARG A 514 24.93 34.30 -14.47
C ARG A 514 23.61 34.14 -15.24
N ASN A 515 23.31 32.95 -15.72
CA ASN A 515 22.04 32.65 -16.40
C ASN A 515 20.86 32.72 -15.45
N LEU A 516 21.01 32.19 -14.21
CA LEU A 516 20.01 32.33 -13.14
C LEU A 516 19.63 33.81 -12.88
N ARG A 517 20.59 34.73 -12.96
CA ARG A 517 20.32 36.15 -12.80
C ARG A 517 19.36 36.69 -13.89
N ASN A 518 19.36 36.13 -15.09
CA ASN A 518 18.40 36.48 -16.15
C ASN A 518 17.00 35.96 -15.82
N HIS A 519 16.89 34.80 -15.17
CA HIS A 519 15.63 34.20 -14.72
C HIS A 519 15.04 34.88 -13.47
N CYS A 520 15.82 35.69 -12.75
CA CYS A 520 15.32 36.45 -11.61
C CYS A 520 14.30 37.53 -11.95
N ARG A 521 14.14 37.92 -13.23
CA ARG A 521 13.21 39.01 -13.64
C ARG A 521 11.78 38.63 -13.25
N GLY A 522 11.25 39.28 -12.18
CA GLY A 522 9.91 39.02 -11.66
C GLY A 522 9.80 37.88 -10.65
N ARG A 523 10.90 37.21 -10.32
CA ARG A 523 10.93 36.08 -9.36
C ARG A 523 11.86 36.36 -8.20
N ILE A 524 11.69 35.59 -7.14
CA ILE A 524 12.59 35.54 -5.98
C ILE A 524 13.35 34.22 -6.03
N ILE A 525 14.67 34.26 -5.96
CA ILE A 525 15.50 33.04 -5.87
C ILE A 525 16.19 32.97 -4.51
N LEU A 526 15.91 31.96 -3.72
CA LEU A 526 16.68 31.61 -2.52
C LEU A 526 17.68 30.52 -2.90
N LEU A 527 18.97 30.87 -2.87
CA LEU A 527 20.08 29.96 -3.19
C LEU A 527 20.80 29.56 -1.92
N ILE A 528 20.54 28.36 -1.45
CA ILE A 528 21.29 27.77 -0.33
C ILE A 528 22.56 27.17 -0.91
N SER A 529 23.72 27.60 -0.42
CA SER A 529 24.99 27.04 -0.86
C SER A 529 26.07 27.04 0.22
N HIS A 530 26.92 26.05 0.12
CA HIS A 530 28.14 25.98 0.89
C HIS A 530 29.32 26.69 0.20
N ARG A 531 29.22 26.99 -1.12
CA ARG A 531 30.24 27.69 -1.90
C ARG A 531 30.02 29.20 -1.86
N LEU A 532 30.94 29.93 -1.22
CA LEU A 532 30.79 31.35 -0.95
C LEU A 532 31.32 32.25 -2.08
N SER A 533 31.95 31.70 -3.11
CA SER A 533 32.48 32.41 -4.28
C SER A 533 31.45 33.29 -5.03
N LEU A 534 30.17 32.86 -5.00
CA LEU A 534 29.08 33.57 -5.68
C LEU A 534 28.38 34.60 -4.79
N PHE A 535 28.59 34.58 -3.47
CA PHE A 535 27.87 35.44 -2.51
C PHE A 535 28.11 36.94 -2.69
N PRO A 536 29.29 37.44 -3.15
CA PRO A 536 29.46 38.86 -3.50
C PRO A 536 28.54 39.36 -4.62
N LYS A 537 27.98 38.44 -5.42
CA LYS A 537 27.08 38.73 -6.53
C LYS A 537 25.60 38.65 -6.18
N MET A 538 25.26 38.30 -4.92
CA MET A 538 23.88 38.16 -4.42
C MET A 538 23.35 39.48 -3.84
N ASP A 539 22.04 39.68 -3.91
CA ASP A 539 21.41 40.93 -3.45
C ASP A 539 21.29 41.00 -1.93
N GLN A 540 21.12 39.84 -1.29
CA GLN A 540 21.00 39.68 0.16
C GLN A 540 21.60 38.34 0.59
N VAL A 541 22.13 38.29 1.79
CA VAL A 541 22.68 37.07 2.40
C VAL A 541 22.01 36.79 3.74
N LEU A 542 21.51 35.56 3.90
CA LEU A 542 21.02 35.01 5.15
C LEU A 542 22.10 34.11 5.74
N PHE A 543 22.75 34.57 6.80
CA PHE A 543 23.77 33.80 7.51
C PHE A 543 23.14 33.08 8.71
N VAL A 544 23.05 31.75 8.62
CA VAL A 544 22.43 30.90 9.66
C VAL A 544 23.48 30.46 10.66
N LYS A 545 23.31 30.88 11.92
CA LYS A 545 24.25 30.63 13.02
C LYS A 545 23.49 30.42 14.33
N ASP A 546 23.79 29.33 15.06
CA ASP A 546 23.24 29.03 16.39
C ASP A 546 21.70 29.19 16.48
N GLY A 547 20.99 28.76 15.44
CA GLY A 547 19.54 28.85 15.34
C GLY A 547 18.99 30.23 14.98
N ARG A 548 19.83 31.24 14.76
CA ARG A 548 19.45 32.59 14.33
C ARG A 548 19.87 32.83 12.89
N VAL A 549 19.20 33.75 12.24
CA VAL A 549 19.50 34.18 10.87
C VAL A 549 19.86 35.67 10.85
N GLU A 550 21.11 35.96 10.51
CA GLU A 550 21.54 37.33 10.27
C GLU A 550 21.31 37.70 8.81
N VAL A 551 20.59 38.76 8.59
CA VAL A 551 20.15 39.26 7.26
C VAL A 551 20.93 40.50 6.90
N SER A 552 21.80 40.43 5.87
CA SER A 552 22.59 41.58 5.44
C SER A 552 23.12 41.42 4.01
N THR A 553 23.98 42.29 3.55
CA THR A 553 24.76 42.13 2.30
C THR A 553 26.07 41.38 2.61
N HIS A 554 26.70 40.83 1.56
CA HIS A 554 28.00 40.16 1.69
C HIS A 554 29.06 41.09 2.34
N GLU A 555 29.16 42.34 1.89
CA GLU A 555 30.15 43.30 2.38
C GLU A 555 29.99 43.57 3.88
N ARG A 556 28.74 43.80 4.32
CA ARG A 556 28.46 44.05 5.75
C ARG A 556 28.72 42.82 6.61
N LEU A 557 28.38 41.61 6.15
CA LEU A 557 28.71 40.42 6.89
C LEU A 557 30.22 40.17 6.98
N MET A 558 30.97 40.51 5.94
CA MET A 558 32.44 40.45 5.98
C MET A 558 33.04 41.41 7.02
N GLU A 559 32.38 42.52 7.29
CA GLU A 559 32.82 43.51 8.29
C GLU A 559 32.36 43.11 9.69
N GLN A 560 31.13 42.73 9.87
CA GLN A 560 30.44 42.63 11.16
C GLN A 560 30.46 41.22 11.77
N GLU A 561 30.49 40.15 10.93
CA GLU A 561 30.38 38.76 11.40
C GLU A 561 31.71 38.02 11.20
N PRO A 562 32.48 37.82 12.28
CA PRO A 562 33.78 37.17 12.19
C PRO A 562 33.72 35.72 11.68
N GLN A 563 32.66 34.98 12.00
CA GLN A 563 32.50 33.59 11.52
C GLN A 563 32.22 33.53 10.03
N TYR A 564 31.41 34.46 9.50
CA TYR A 564 31.15 34.55 8.06
C TYR A 564 32.45 34.86 7.32
N ARG A 565 33.21 35.88 7.78
CA ARG A 565 34.50 36.26 7.21
C ARG A 565 35.46 35.07 7.20
N HIS A 566 35.57 34.35 8.34
CA HIS A 566 36.43 33.18 8.43
C HIS A 566 36.07 32.09 7.42
N LEU A 567 34.78 31.79 7.21
CA LEU A 567 34.31 30.84 6.19
C LEU A 567 34.71 31.27 4.78
N VAL A 568 34.54 32.54 4.43
CA VAL A 568 34.92 33.09 3.11
C VAL A 568 36.45 33.02 2.91
N GLU A 569 37.25 33.42 3.91
CA GLU A 569 38.71 33.35 3.83
C GLU A 569 39.25 31.93 3.72
N MET A 570 38.65 30.99 4.44
CA MET A 570 39.04 29.57 4.36
C MET A 570 38.81 29.00 2.96
N GLN A 571 37.68 29.33 2.32
CA GLN A 571 37.40 28.86 0.98
C GLN A 571 38.26 29.56 -0.10
N SER A 572 38.58 30.85 0.08
CA SER A 572 39.48 31.56 -0.86
C SER A 572 40.89 31.01 -0.82
N LYS A 573 41.40 30.63 0.37
CA LYS A 573 42.76 30.03 0.54
C LYS A 573 42.82 28.56 0.08
N GLY A 574 41.71 27.81 0.16
CA GLY A 574 41.63 26.43 -0.34
C GLY A 574 41.56 26.35 -1.86
N GLY A 575 41.01 27.37 -2.53
CA GLY A 575 40.98 27.46 -4.01
C GLY A 575 42.34 27.74 -4.66
N ASP A 576 43.26 28.35 -3.93
CA ASP A 576 44.63 28.61 -4.42
C ASP A 576 45.58 27.38 -4.32
N LEU A 577 45.14 26.28 -3.69
CA LEU A 577 45.94 25.05 -3.56
C LEU A 577 45.65 24.00 -4.62
N ASP A 578 44.55 24.17 -5.40
CA ASP A 578 44.11 23.27 -6.47
C ASP A 578 44.17 23.90 -7.88
N ALA A 579 44.87 25.06 -8.04
CA ALA A 579 45.05 25.75 -9.31
C ALA A 579 46.41 25.41 -9.97
#